data_dbbc01b66dd9f1bec28ebc8fb90a2c56
#
_entry.id   dbbc01b66dd9f1bec28ebc8fb90a2c56
#
_cell.length_a   1.000
_cell.length_b   1.000
_cell.length_c   1.000
_cell.angle_alpha   90.00
_cell.angle_beta   90.00
_cell.angle_gamma   90.00
#
_symmetry.space_group_name_H-M   'P 1'
#
loop_
_entity.id
_entity.type
_entity.pdbx_description
1 polymer ?
#
loop_
_entity_poly.entity_id
_entity_poly.type
_entity_poly.pdbx_seq_one_letter_code
_entity_poly.pdbx_strand_id
1 'polypeptide(L)'
;MLLLALLLPILLSEALAEVPGLDSPSPASRSQAAPVIAAQDILAQIGSGEPLNYDNVTVAGQLDLGPGVLPVKQSIRITNSRFQGPLRMEAVTFAEILDLRGCVYEDDVSFVKCVFQKDAKFSRARFQKQADFAETYFQGPASFISTLFQNDSSFSNAQFNGDAVFLDSGFASDVDFNYARFLSSGSFWNANFEDVSFFETRFAGQVTFRAAKFRGNATFAATRFESDVLFRAARFWRGSTFGLSSFGGLADFGNINFQKTAFFGGVKFADLAYFANARFDGDLILEGARLYSMQLDNVTFNESSKINLNSTDFSKFVVHWSTIRDRMVYNGAAYLALVKNYKNLEWFDEADECYYQYRRIGLDQAPWGWGKISDIISWLSCGYGVRVSYTAFWCLFTILIFGVIFWAGKGMNKFEIEGVELPGYQRLKPSKRVSFTDALYFSIAMFTTSQAPVNTYPVGVYKHLAMAEGILGWFFLGLFVVVLSAVLIR
;
A
#
# COMPACT_ATOMS: atom_id res chain seq x y z
N MET A 1 -14.97 15.44 -1.84
CA MET A 1 -14.99 14.10 -2.46
C MET A 1 -16.06 13.90 -3.55
N LEU A 2 -17.10 14.71 -3.66
CA LEU A 2 -18.13 14.57 -4.73
C LEU A 2 -17.84 15.39 -6.01
N LEU A 3 -16.91 16.35 -5.98
CA LEU A 3 -16.60 17.21 -7.15
C LEU A 3 -15.59 16.60 -8.12
N LEU A 4 -14.72 15.67 -7.67
CA LEU A 4 -13.73 15.00 -8.55
C LEU A 4 -14.33 13.90 -9.43
N ALA A 5 -15.51 13.38 -9.08
CA ALA A 5 -16.21 12.36 -9.87
C ALA A 5 -16.96 12.95 -11.08
N LEU A 6 -17.08 14.27 -11.18
CA LEU A 6 -17.89 14.94 -12.21
C LEU A 6 -17.07 15.56 -13.36
N LEU A 7 -15.74 15.71 -13.20
CA LEU A 7 -14.89 16.29 -14.25
C LEU A 7 -14.25 15.25 -15.18
N LEU A 8 -14.14 13.98 -14.77
CA LEU A 8 -13.62 12.90 -15.60
C LEU A 8 -14.52 12.52 -16.81
N PRO A 9 -15.86 12.65 -16.75
CA PRO A 9 -16.73 12.40 -17.90
C PRO A 9 -16.59 13.42 -19.02
N ILE A 10 -16.12 14.64 -18.75
CA ILE A 10 -16.11 15.74 -19.76
C ILE A 10 -14.90 15.60 -20.69
N LEU A 11 -13.74 15.19 -20.17
CA LEU A 11 -12.56 14.90 -21.01
C LEU A 11 -12.67 13.57 -21.77
N LEU A 12 -13.46 12.61 -21.24
CA LEU A 12 -13.79 11.37 -21.95
C LEU A 12 -14.88 11.56 -23.01
N SER A 13 -15.73 12.60 -22.91
CA SER A 13 -16.83 12.80 -23.86
C SER A 13 -16.34 13.27 -25.24
N GLU A 14 -15.23 13.99 -25.32
CA GLU A 14 -14.64 14.36 -26.60
C GLU A 14 -13.85 13.22 -27.25
N ALA A 15 -13.22 12.34 -26.46
CA ALA A 15 -12.56 11.13 -26.97
C ALA A 15 -13.54 10.00 -27.35
N LEU A 16 -14.74 9.97 -26.73
CA LEU A 16 -15.79 8.98 -26.99
C LEU A 16 -16.79 9.43 -28.07
N ALA A 17 -16.78 10.70 -28.47
CA ALA A 17 -17.68 11.20 -29.53
C ALA A 17 -17.37 10.64 -30.93
N GLU A 18 -16.30 9.87 -31.10
CA GLU A 18 -15.94 9.20 -32.36
C GLU A 18 -16.08 7.66 -32.32
N VAL A 19 -16.91 7.08 -31.47
CA VAL A 19 -17.24 5.66 -31.54
C VAL A 19 -18.57 5.53 -32.33
N PRO A 20 -18.54 5.28 -33.62
CA PRO A 20 -19.74 4.82 -34.36
C PRO A 20 -20.10 3.44 -33.83
N GLY A 21 -21.40 3.19 -33.68
CA GLY A 21 -21.97 2.00 -33.08
C GLY A 21 -21.39 0.68 -33.60
N LEU A 22 -21.37 -0.28 -32.65
CA LEU A 22 -21.19 -1.70 -32.94
C LEU A 22 -22.31 -2.21 -33.84
N ASP A 23 -22.17 -1.99 -35.12
CA ASP A 23 -22.95 -2.74 -36.13
C ASP A 23 -22.25 -4.07 -36.35
N SER A 24 -22.98 -5.15 -36.06
CA SER A 24 -22.63 -6.50 -36.43
C SER A 24 -22.28 -6.60 -37.91
N PRO A 25 -21.23 -7.34 -38.30
CA PRO A 25 -20.88 -7.43 -39.72
C PRO A 25 -22.00 -8.18 -40.46
N SER A 26 -22.61 -7.48 -41.41
CA SER A 26 -23.48 -8.09 -42.45
C SER A 26 -22.65 -9.06 -43.30
N PRO A 27 -23.10 -10.28 -43.56
CA PRO A 27 -22.37 -11.23 -44.41
C PRO A 27 -22.58 -10.91 -45.88
N ALA A 28 -21.49 -10.76 -46.58
CA ALA A 28 -21.35 -10.68 -48.03
C ALA A 28 -21.01 -9.31 -48.66
N SER A 29 -19.76 -8.90 -48.49
CA SER A 29 -19.08 -8.20 -49.55
C SER A 29 -17.87 -9.03 -49.99
N ARG A 30 -17.78 -9.38 -51.26
CA ARG A 30 -16.63 -10.05 -51.88
C ARG A 30 -15.37 -9.28 -51.49
N SER A 31 -14.41 -9.96 -50.86
CA SER A 31 -13.08 -9.47 -50.60
C SER A 31 -12.40 -9.09 -51.92
N GLN A 32 -12.57 -7.86 -52.38
CA GLN A 32 -11.62 -7.30 -53.33
C GLN A 32 -10.30 -7.17 -52.56
N ALA A 33 -9.24 -7.79 -53.09
CA ALA A 33 -7.90 -7.62 -52.52
C ALA A 33 -7.59 -6.12 -52.45
N ALA A 34 -7.09 -5.67 -51.30
CA ALA A 34 -6.73 -4.27 -51.08
C ALA A 34 -5.75 -3.81 -52.20
N PRO A 35 -5.92 -2.62 -52.77
CA PRO A 35 -4.99 -2.10 -53.77
C PRO A 35 -3.57 -2.13 -53.27
N VAL A 36 -2.62 -2.58 -54.09
CA VAL A 36 -1.20 -2.60 -53.75
C VAL A 36 -0.54 -1.32 -54.27
N ILE A 37 0.16 -0.63 -53.38
CA ILE A 37 0.90 0.59 -53.70
C ILE A 37 2.38 0.34 -53.34
N ALA A 38 3.28 0.74 -54.24
CA ALA A 38 4.70 0.63 -53.97
C ALA A 38 5.13 1.70 -52.92
N ALA A 39 5.95 1.31 -51.96
CA ALA A 39 6.50 2.24 -50.95
C ALA A 39 7.23 3.43 -51.61
N GLN A 40 7.86 3.19 -52.78
CA GLN A 40 8.55 4.24 -53.55
C GLN A 40 7.60 5.32 -54.06
N ASP A 41 6.35 4.97 -54.43
CA ASP A 41 5.34 5.94 -54.87
C ASP A 41 4.93 6.86 -53.73
N ILE A 42 4.80 6.29 -52.51
CA ILE A 42 4.53 7.05 -51.29
C ILE A 42 5.70 7.99 -50.99
N LEU A 43 6.95 7.50 -51.08
CA LEU A 43 8.15 8.34 -50.87
C LEU A 43 8.24 9.49 -51.91
N ALA A 44 7.93 9.23 -53.19
CA ALA A 44 7.90 10.26 -54.22
C ALA A 44 6.84 11.32 -53.92
N GLN A 45 5.65 10.91 -53.45
CA GLN A 45 4.58 11.82 -53.08
C GLN A 45 4.95 12.65 -51.79
N ILE A 46 5.62 12.04 -50.82
CA ILE A 46 6.16 12.79 -49.69
C ILE A 46 7.17 13.84 -50.16
N GLY A 47 8.05 13.47 -51.09
CA GLY A 47 9.04 14.36 -51.69
C GLY A 47 8.46 15.52 -52.49
N SER A 48 7.31 15.33 -53.14
CA SER A 48 6.60 16.40 -53.90
C SER A 48 5.88 17.40 -52.98
N GLY A 49 5.66 17.06 -51.71
CA GLY A 49 4.92 17.90 -50.79
C GLY A 49 3.39 17.80 -50.91
N GLU A 50 2.88 16.83 -51.64
CA GLU A 50 1.44 16.60 -51.77
C GLU A 50 0.88 15.81 -50.56
N PRO A 51 -0.32 16.14 -50.06
CA PRO A 51 -0.95 15.37 -48.97
C PRO A 51 -1.19 13.92 -49.39
N LEU A 52 -0.91 12.99 -48.47
CA LEU A 52 -1.22 11.58 -48.67
C LEU A 52 -2.56 11.24 -48.03
N ASN A 53 -3.42 10.55 -48.77
CA ASN A 53 -4.69 10.06 -48.22
C ASN A 53 -5.03 8.70 -48.84
N TYR A 54 -4.62 7.64 -48.14
CA TYR A 54 -4.88 6.25 -48.52
C TYR A 54 -5.68 5.56 -47.43
N ASP A 55 -6.63 4.73 -47.83
CA ASP A 55 -7.41 3.90 -46.93
C ASP A 55 -7.52 2.48 -47.48
N ASN A 56 -7.35 1.48 -46.66
CA ASN A 56 -7.45 0.06 -46.98
C ASN A 56 -6.56 -0.34 -48.21
N VAL A 57 -5.27 -0.01 -48.12
CA VAL A 57 -4.27 -0.36 -49.16
C VAL A 57 -3.20 -1.28 -48.57
N THR A 58 -2.50 -2.00 -49.45
CA THR A 58 -1.28 -2.74 -49.10
C THR A 58 -0.08 -1.99 -49.64
N VAL A 59 0.79 -1.57 -48.73
CA VAL A 59 2.07 -0.90 -49.06
C VAL A 59 3.14 -1.98 -49.20
N ALA A 60 3.63 -2.15 -50.43
CA ALA A 60 4.66 -3.15 -50.72
C ALA A 60 6.06 -2.53 -50.80
N GLY A 61 7.02 -3.21 -50.17
CA GLY A 61 8.42 -2.77 -50.08
C GLY A 61 8.73 -1.93 -48.87
N GLN A 62 9.98 -1.53 -48.73
CA GLN A 62 10.50 -0.74 -47.62
C GLN A 62 10.14 0.74 -47.76
N LEU A 63 9.56 1.34 -46.77
CA LEU A 63 9.30 2.78 -46.71
C LEU A 63 10.34 3.42 -45.77
N ASP A 64 11.36 4.03 -46.34
CA ASP A 64 12.52 4.56 -45.62
C ASP A 64 12.71 6.05 -45.93
N LEU A 65 12.50 6.90 -44.93
CA LEU A 65 12.87 8.30 -44.90
C LEU A 65 14.08 8.44 -44.00
N GLY A 66 15.26 8.37 -44.60
CA GLY A 66 16.54 8.46 -43.85
C GLY A 66 16.78 9.83 -43.17
N PRO A 67 17.78 9.91 -42.31
CA PRO A 67 18.14 11.16 -41.62
C PRO A 67 18.57 12.24 -42.64
N GLY A 68 18.09 13.48 -42.46
CA GLY A 68 18.39 14.61 -43.34
C GLY A 68 17.34 14.97 -44.35
N VAL A 69 16.20 14.26 -44.38
CA VAL A 69 15.03 14.66 -45.17
C VAL A 69 14.48 15.97 -44.57
N LEU A 70 14.11 16.91 -45.47
CA LEU A 70 13.41 18.14 -45.08
C LEU A 70 12.14 17.81 -44.30
N PRO A 71 11.71 18.70 -43.38
CA PRO A 71 10.46 18.49 -42.67
C PRO A 71 9.31 18.13 -43.58
N VAL A 72 8.56 17.06 -43.28
CA VAL A 72 7.34 16.67 -43.95
C VAL A 72 6.27 17.69 -43.59
N LYS A 73 5.92 18.58 -44.52
CA LYS A 73 5.03 19.73 -44.28
C LYS A 73 3.57 19.44 -44.58
N GLN A 74 3.28 18.33 -45.24
CA GLN A 74 1.93 17.88 -45.58
C GLN A 74 1.43 16.85 -44.58
N SER A 75 0.12 16.74 -44.46
CA SER A 75 -0.50 15.66 -43.68
C SER A 75 -0.31 14.32 -44.37
N ILE A 76 -0.01 13.31 -43.58
CA ILE A 76 0.06 11.91 -44.02
C ILE A 76 -1.10 11.16 -43.37
N ARG A 77 -2.00 10.63 -44.17
CA ARG A 77 -3.08 9.77 -43.75
C ARG A 77 -3.03 8.47 -44.55
N ILE A 78 -2.66 7.39 -43.88
CA ILE A 78 -2.71 6.02 -44.42
C ILE A 78 -3.42 5.19 -43.36
N THR A 79 -4.69 4.86 -43.58
CA THR A 79 -5.52 4.22 -42.54
C THR A 79 -5.94 2.82 -42.97
N ASN A 80 -6.22 1.93 -41.97
CA ASN A 80 -6.71 0.56 -42.18
C ASN A 80 -5.88 -0.25 -43.19
N SER A 81 -4.60 0.06 -43.32
CA SER A 81 -3.72 -0.40 -44.39
C SER A 81 -2.67 -1.37 -43.86
N ARG A 82 -2.05 -2.14 -44.77
CA ARG A 82 -1.07 -3.15 -44.43
C ARG A 82 0.29 -2.76 -45.01
N PHE A 83 1.32 -2.70 -44.18
CA PHE A 83 2.71 -2.48 -44.55
C PHE A 83 3.44 -3.82 -44.55
N GLN A 84 3.91 -4.29 -45.71
CA GLN A 84 4.55 -5.59 -45.85
C GLN A 84 6.06 -5.54 -45.60
N GLY A 85 6.70 -4.39 -45.80
CA GLY A 85 8.11 -4.18 -45.54
C GLY A 85 8.35 -3.25 -44.37
N PRO A 86 9.62 -3.09 -43.94
CA PRO A 86 9.98 -2.24 -42.82
C PRO A 86 9.61 -0.77 -43.09
N LEU A 87 9.16 -0.10 -42.04
CA LEU A 87 8.88 1.33 -42.01
C LEU A 87 9.98 2.02 -41.17
N ARG A 88 10.82 2.83 -41.83
CA ARG A 88 11.90 3.57 -41.17
C ARG A 88 11.76 5.07 -41.42
N MET A 89 11.50 5.80 -40.32
CA MET A 89 11.30 7.24 -40.30
C MET A 89 12.22 7.85 -39.24
N GLU A 90 13.53 7.77 -39.45
CA GLU A 90 14.49 8.16 -38.40
C GLU A 90 14.84 9.66 -38.55
N ALA A 91 14.76 10.39 -37.40
CA ALA A 91 15.05 11.81 -37.27
C ALA A 91 14.22 12.71 -38.21
N VAL A 92 13.02 12.27 -38.59
CA VAL A 92 12.08 13.01 -39.44
C VAL A 92 11.21 13.95 -38.62
N THR A 93 11.02 15.19 -39.11
CA THR A 93 10.05 16.14 -38.54
C THR A 93 8.76 16.11 -39.33
N PHE A 94 7.66 15.74 -38.69
CA PHE A 94 6.29 15.83 -39.25
C PHE A 94 5.65 17.14 -38.75
N ALA A 95 5.49 18.12 -39.65
CA ALA A 95 4.92 19.42 -39.30
C ALA A 95 3.39 19.40 -39.19
N GLU A 96 2.75 18.44 -39.84
CA GLU A 96 1.31 18.23 -39.86
C GLU A 96 0.92 16.87 -39.28
N ILE A 97 -0.37 16.55 -39.28
CA ILE A 97 -0.92 15.33 -38.68
C ILE A 97 -0.39 14.09 -39.40
N LEU A 98 0.08 13.12 -38.60
CA LEU A 98 0.34 11.75 -39.05
C LEU A 98 -0.80 10.84 -38.53
N ASP A 99 -1.59 10.31 -39.50
CA ASP A 99 -2.72 9.41 -39.18
C ASP A 99 -2.47 8.03 -39.78
N LEU A 100 -2.11 7.08 -38.94
CA LEU A 100 -1.79 5.68 -39.28
C LEU A 100 -2.70 4.72 -38.50
N ARG A 101 -3.96 5.12 -38.28
CA ARG A 101 -4.91 4.33 -37.52
C ARG A 101 -5.31 3.04 -38.25
N GLY A 102 -5.47 1.95 -37.49
CA GLY A 102 -5.92 0.66 -38.00
C GLY A 102 -4.91 -0.06 -38.91
N CYS A 103 -3.67 0.45 -39.00
CA CYS A 103 -2.65 -0.16 -39.84
C CYS A 103 -2.07 -1.43 -39.23
N VAL A 104 -1.66 -2.36 -40.09
CA VAL A 104 -0.93 -3.59 -39.73
C VAL A 104 0.47 -3.50 -40.29
N TYR A 105 1.45 -3.56 -39.45
CA TYR A 105 2.88 -3.58 -39.80
C TYR A 105 3.38 -5.02 -39.66
N GLU A 106 3.79 -5.64 -40.77
CA GLU A 106 4.27 -7.03 -40.79
C GLU A 106 5.75 -7.14 -40.50
N ASP A 107 6.48 -6.03 -40.59
CA ASP A 107 7.91 -5.94 -40.35
C ASP A 107 8.23 -4.82 -39.33
N ASP A 108 9.51 -4.57 -39.08
CA ASP A 108 10.01 -3.61 -38.08
C ASP A 108 9.57 -2.18 -38.43
N VAL A 109 9.24 -1.43 -37.39
CA VAL A 109 8.86 -0.03 -37.46
C VAL A 109 9.79 0.82 -36.60
N SER A 110 10.37 1.86 -37.17
CA SER A 110 11.21 2.82 -36.48
C SER A 110 10.76 4.26 -36.72
N PHE A 111 10.50 4.98 -35.64
CA PHE A 111 10.30 6.41 -35.57
C PHE A 111 11.33 7.08 -34.65
N VAL A 112 12.51 6.51 -34.52
CA VAL A 112 13.57 6.98 -33.64
C VAL A 112 13.94 8.44 -33.94
N LYS A 113 14.00 9.27 -32.91
CA LYS A 113 14.31 10.70 -32.98
C LYS A 113 13.39 11.55 -33.83
N CYS A 114 12.19 11.04 -34.17
CA CYS A 114 11.20 11.81 -34.89
C CYS A 114 10.60 12.94 -34.06
N VAL A 115 10.14 13.99 -34.75
CA VAL A 115 9.41 15.10 -34.15
C VAL A 115 8.01 15.16 -34.74
N PHE A 116 6.98 14.98 -33.95
CA PHE A 116 5.58 15.15 -34.35
C PHE A 116 5.08 16.49 -33.80
N GLN A 117 4.94 17.50 -34.67
CA GLN A 117 4.50 18.84 -34.27
C GLN A 117 2.99 18.92 -33.99
N LYS A 118 2.20 18.04 -34.67
CA LYS A 118 0.75 17.89 -34.51
C LYS A 118 0.42 16.49 -34.01
N ASP A 119 -0.84 16.10 -34.19
CA ASP A 119 -1.33 14.79 -33.75
C ASP A 119 -0.60 13.63 -34.42
N ALA A 120 -0.19 12.64 -33.61
CA ALA A 120 0.33 11.36 -34.07
C ALA A 120 -0.67 10.25 -33.73
N LYS A 121 -1.34 9.68 -34.73
CA LYS A 121 -2.47 8.75 -34.51
C LYS A 121 -2.11 7.34 -34.95
N PHE A 122 -1.97 6.43 -33.98
CA PHE A 122 -1.69 5.00 -34.18
C PHE A 122 -2.80 4.10 -33.60
N SER A 123 -3.97 4.66 -33.27
CA SER A 123 -5.05 3.89 -32.64
C SER A 123 -5.45 2.69 -33.50
N ARG A 124 -5.67 1.53 -32.84
CA ARG A 124 -6.01 0.24 -33.49
C ARG A 124 -4.94 -0.29 -34.45
N ALA A 125 -3.73 0.27 -34.43
CA ALA A 125 -2.61 -0.27 -35.17
C ALA A 125 -2.12 -1.58 -34.58
N ARG A 126 -1.51 -2.43 -35.39
CA ARG A 126 -0.91 -3.70 -34.99
C ARG A 126 0.52 -3.78 -35.50
N PHE A 127 1.46 -3.78 -34.58
CA PHE A 127 2.89 -3.99 -34.82
C PHE A 127 3.22 -5.47 -34.60
N GLN A 128 3.56 -6.21 -35.69
CA GLN A 128 3.84 -7.65 -35.58
C GLN A 128 5.29 -7.94 -35.22
N LYS A 129 6.18 -7.01 -35.49
CA LYS A 129 7.61 -7.04 -35.18
C LYS A 129 7.94 -5.87 -34.26
N GLN A 130 9.23 -5.59 -34.11
CA GLN A 130 9.72 -4.51 -33.24
C GLN A 130 9.14 -3.15 -33.66
N ALA A 131 8.77 -2.35 -32.65
CA ALA A 131 8.28 -0.99 -32.84
C ALA A 131 9.10 -0.02 -31.99
N ASP A 132 9.91 0.82 -32.64
CA ASP A 132 10.84 1.70 -31.97
C ASP A 132 10.44 3.17 -32.10
N PHE A 133 10.10 3.81 -30.98
CA PHE A 133 9.79 5.22 -30.82
C PHE A 133 10.80 5.89 -29.87
N ALA A 134 12.00 5.35 -29.75
CA ALA A 134 13.01 5.91 -28.83
C ALA A 134 13.40 7.33 -29.21
N GLU A 135 13.66 8.17 -28.22
CA GLU A 135 14.05 9.58 -28.37
C GLU A 135 13.06 10.42 -29.21
N THR A 136 11.84 9.93 -29.43
CA THR A 136 10.80 10.62 -30.22
C THR A 136 10.20 11.79 -29.43
N TYR A 137 9.91 12.89 -30.12
CA TYR A 137 9.35 14.11 -29.55
C TYR A 137 7.93 14.36 -30.07
N PHE A 138 6.92 14.11 -29.25
CA PHE A 138 5.51 14.37 -29.54
C PHE A 138 5.14 15.76 -28.98
N GLN A 139 5.06 16.78 -29.83
CA GLN A 139 4.61 18.12 -29.43
C GLN A 139 3.10 18.18 -29.30
N GLY A 140 2.36 17.55 -30.24
CA GLY A 140 0.94 17.36 -30.18
C GLY A 140 0.53 16.06 -29.45
N PRO A 141 -0.79 15.79 -29.36
CA PRO A 141 -1.31 14.54 -28.82
C PRO A 141 -0.81 13.30 -29.56
N ALA A 142 -0.50 12.24 -28.78
CA ALA A 142 -0.10 10.94 -29.29
C ALA A 142 -1.14 9.88 -28.90
N SER A 143 -1.77 9.23 -29.88
CA SER A 143 -2.84 8.28 -29.64
C SER A 143 -2.45 6.87 -30.08
N PHE A 144 -2.40 5.95 -29.13
CA PHE A 144 -2.15 4.51 -29.27
C PHE A 144 -3.35 3.70 -28.73
N ILE A 145 -4.57 4.22 -28.82
CA ILE A 145 -5.78 3.57 -28.30
C ILE A 145 -5.98 2.21 -28.97
N SER A 146 -6.16 1.14 -28.18
CA SER A 146 -6.36 -0.23 -28.65
C SER A 146 -5.26 -0.71 -29.62
N THR A 147 -4.06 -0.15 -29.51
CA THR A 147 -2.90 -0.55 -30.33
C THR A 147 -2.30 -1.83 -29.77
N LEU A 148 -1.90 -2.75 -30.64
CA LEU A 148 -1.30 -4.02 -30.28
C LEU A 148 0.17 -4.08 -30.73
N PHE A 149 1.08 -4.18 -29.78
CA PHE A 149 2.49 -4.46 -29.98
C PHE A 149 2.72 -5.96 -29.69
N GLN A 150 3.02 -6.74 -30.75
CA GLN A 150 3.16 -8.20 -30.62
C GLN A 150 4.59 -8.61 -30.26
N ASN A 151 5.55 -7.72 -30.47
CA ASN A 151 6.96 -7.91 -30.15
C ASN A 151 7.46 -6.71 -29.34
N ASP A 152 8.77 -6.69 -29.03
CA ASP A 152 9.38 -5.65 -28.22
C ASP A 152 9.10 -4.25 -28.75
N SER A 153 8.86 -3.31 -27.86
CA SER A 153 8.62 -1.94 -28.22
C SER A 153 9.37 -0.97 -27.31
N SER A 154 9.84 0.12 -27.89
CA SER A 154 10.62 1.12 -27.16
C SER A 154 10.01 2.51 -27.29
N PHE A 155 9.84 3.18 -26.17
CA PHE A 155 9.56 4.60 -26.02
C PHE A 155 10.63 5.24 -25.10
N SER A 156 11.82 4.63 -25.05
CA SER A 156 12.89 5.11 -24.17
C SER A 156 13.32 6.52 -24.56
N ASN A 157 13.51 7.39 -23.55
CA ASN A 157 13.79 8.81 -23.75
C ASN A 157 12.75 9.59 -24.59
N ALA A 158 11.59 9.00 -24.90
CA ALA A 158 10.53 9.72 -25.62
C ALA A 158 9.96 10.86 -24.79
N GLN A 159 9.59 11.96 -25.44
CA GLN A 159 8.99 13.10 -24.77
C GLN A 159 7.59 13.37 -25.36
N PHE A 160 6.60 13.39 -24.47
CA PHE A 160 5.20 13.68 -24.79
C PHE A 160 4.84 15.05 -24.18
N ASN A 161 4.74 16.09 -25.02
CA ASN A 161 4.28 17.40 -24.56
C ASN A 161 2.76 17.51 -24.57
N GLY A 162 2.11 16.87 -25.57
CA GLY A 162 0.67 16.69 -25.59
C GLY A 162 0.25 15.43 -24.82
N ASP A 163 -1.06 15.20 -24.76
CA ASP A 163 -1.61 14.01 -24.10
C ASP A 163 -1.16 12.72 -24.79
N ALA A 164 -0.75 11.74 -23.99
CA ALA A 164 -0.31 10.42 -24.46
C ALA A 164 -1.33 9.36 -24.05
N VAL A 165 -2.03 8.77 -25.03
CA VAL A 165 -3.15 7.86 -24.77
C VAL A 165 -2.84 6.46 -25.24
N PHE A 166 -2.65 5.52 -24.30
CA PHE A 166 -2.45 4.08 -24.48
C PHE A 166 -3.64 3.28 -23.93
N LEU A 167 -4.84 3.85 -24.00
CA LEU A 167 -6.09 3.20 -23.57
C LEU A 167 -6.30 1.88 -24.29
N ASP A 168 -6.59 0.78 -23.55
CA ASP A 168 -6.84 -0.57 -24.08
C ASP A 168 -5.68 -1.14 -24.93
N SER A 169 -4.49 -0.54 -24.89
CA SER A 169 -3.34 -1.04 -25.63
C SER A 169 -2.79 -2.35 -25.07
N GLY A 170 -2.21 -3.18 -25.95
CA GLY A 170 -1.60 -4.45 -25.56
C GLY A 170 -0.13 -4.51 -25.97
N PHE A 171 0.72 -4.85 -25.01
CA PHE A 171 2.14 -5.12 -25.19
C PHE A 171 2.35 -6.60 -24.87
N ALA A 172 2.50 -7.42 -25.91
CA ALA A 172 2.59 -8.87 -25.78
C ALA A 172 4.03 -9.36 -25.55
N SER A 173 5.00 -8.46 -25.58
CA SER A 173 6.41 -8.65 -25.23
C SER A 173 6.87 -7.44 -24.39
N ASP A 174 8.19 -7.26 -24.24
CA ASP A 174 8.78 -6.22 -23.42
C ASP A 174 8.51 -4.82 -23.97
N VAL A 175 8.19 -3.87 -23.08
CA VAL A 175 8.08 -2.47 -23.45
C VAL A 175 8.92 -1.57 -22.54
N ASP A 176 9.67 -0.70 -23.16
CA ASP A 176 10.59 0.22 -22.51
C ASP A 176 10.12 1.67 -22.60
N PHE A 177 9.77 2.27 -21.44
CA PHE A 177 9.50 3.69 -21.26
C PHE A 177 10.60 4.38 -20.41
N ASN A 178 11.79 3.78 -20.28
CA ASN A 178 12.83 4.33 -19.42
C ASN A 178 13.20 5.75 -19.87
N TYR A 179 13.38 6.63 -18.88
CA TYR A 179 13.72 8.03 -19.07
C TYR A 179 12.70 8.83 -19.89
N ALA A 180 11.53 8.27 -20.22
CA ALA A 180 10.48 8.97 -20.94
C ALA A 180 9.92 10.14 -20.10
N ARG A 181 9.41 11.17 -20.77
CA ARG A 181 8.85 12.36 -20.14
C ARG A 181 7.43 12.61 -20.65
N PHE A 182 6.48 12.55 -19.76
CA PHE A 182 5.08 12.89 -20.01
C PHE A 182 4.82 14.25 -19.35
N LEU A 183 4.75 15.31 -20.17
CA LEU A 183 4.60 16.68 -19.66
C LEU A 183 3.13 17.09 -19.52
N SER A 184 2.23 16.42 -20.26
CA SER A 184 0.77 16.52 -20.15
C SER A 184 0.20 15.22 -19.54
N SER A 185 -1.09 14.95 -19.73
CA SER A 185 -1.71 13.75 -19.18
C SER A 185 -1.25 12.47 -19.88
N GLY A 186 -1.17 11.37 -19.09
CA GLY A 186 -0.89 10.03 -19.59
C GLY A 186 -2.03 9.06 -19.27
N SER A 187 -2.47 8.27 -20.24
CA SER A 187 -3.50 7.27 -20.00
C SER A 187 -3.06 5.89 -20.46
N PHE A 188 -2.91 4.98 -19.51
CA PHE A 188 -2.68 3.55 -19.68
C PHE A 188 -3.88 2.74 -19.15
N TRP A 189 -5.10 3.33 -19.20
CA TRP A 189 -6.29 2.68 -18.68
C TRP A 189 -6.54 1.36 -19.42
N ASN A 190 -6.74 0.26 -18.66
CA ASN A 190 -6.96 -1.11 -19.15
C ASN A 190 -5.86 -1.62 -20.11
N ALA A 191 -4.69 -0.98 -20.13
CA ALA A 191 -3.56 -1.47 -20.91
C ALA A 191 -3.06 -2.82 -20.36
N ASN A 192 -2.57 -3.68 -21.25
CA ASN A 192 -2.03 -4.99 -20.90
C ASN A 192 -0.54 -5.01 -21.19
N PHE A 193 0.26 -5.33 -20.21
CA PHE A 193 1.73 -5.41 -20.30
C PHE A 193 2.19 -6.83 -20.00
N GLU A 194 3.13 -7.35 -20.79
CA GLU A 194 4.01 -8.43 -20.36
C GLU A 194 5.07 -7.80 -19.44
N ASP A 195 6.34 -7.75 -19.75
CA ASP A 195 7.29 -7.00 -18.96
C ASP A 195 7.29 -5.51 -19.34
N VAL A 196 7.32 -4.61 -18.35
CA VAL A 196 7.32 -3.16 -18.62
C VAL A 196 8.29 -2.43 -17.69
N SER A 197 9.01 -1.47 -18.26
CA SER A 197 9.89 -0.60 -17.50
C SER A 197 9.56 0.88 -17.70
N PHE A 198 9.32 1.56 -16.57
CA PHE A 198 9.22 3.01 -16.44
C PHE A 198 10.37 3.58 -15.58
N PHE A 199 11.55 2.94 -15.64
CA PHE A 199 12.70 3.37 -14.85
C PHE A 199 13.08 4.81 -15.14
N GLU A 200 13.22 5.65 -14.09
CA GLU A 200 13.52 7.08 -14.17
C GLU A 200 12.56 7.89 -15.09
N THR A 201 11.36 7.36 -15.35
CA THR A 201 10.31 8.06 -16.12
C THR A 201 9.77 9.23 -15.30
N ARG A 202 9.44 10.34 -15.97
CA ARG A 202 8.83 11.51 -15.37
C ARG A 202 7.41 11.73 -15.89
N PHE A 203 6.44 11.75 -15.00
CA PHE A 203 5.05 12.16 -15.26
C PHE A 203 4.81 13.51 -14.58
N ALA A 204 4.78 14.59 -15.35
CA ALA A 204 4.50 15.93 -14.83
C ALA A 204 2.99 16.18 -14.70
N GLY A 205 2.20 15.68 -15.66
CA GLY A 205 0.74 15.70 -15.60
C GLY A 205 0.17 14.48 -14.87
N GLN A 206 -1.15 14.47 -14.73
CA GLN A 206 -1.88 13.32 -14.17
C GLN A 206 -1.67 12.09 -15.05
N VAL A 207 -1.49 10.92 -14.42
CA VAL A 207 -1.39 9.66 -15.14
C VAL A 207 -2.33 8.60 -14.56
N THR A 208 -2.94 7.81 -15.44
CA THR A 208 -3.82 6.72 -15.02
C THR A 208 -3.37 5.37 -15.55
N PHE A 209 -3.25 4.40 -14.66
CA PHE A 209 -3.06 2.97 -14.89
C PHE A 209 -4.29 2.18 -14.37
N ARG A 210 -5.49 2.80 -14.36
CA ARG A 210 -6.71 2.15 -13.87
C ARG A 210 -6.97 0.87 -14.64
N ALA A 211 -7.27 -0.22 -13.91
CA ALA A 211 -7.53 -1.54 -14.49
C ALA A 211 -6.41 -2.09 -15.40
N ALA A 212 -5.22 -1.46 -15.39
CA ALA A 212 -4.07 -1.98 -16.13
C ALA A 212 -3.64 -3.35 -15.62
N LYS A 213 -3.12 -4.17 -16.51
CA LYS A 213 -2.76 -5.56 -16.26
C LYS A 213 -1.27 -5.76 -16.54
N PHE A 214 -0.50 -5.99 -15.47
CA PHE A 214 0.93 -6.24 -15.52
C PHE A 214 1.17 -7.74 -15.33
N ARG A 215 1.27 -8.48 -16.43
CA ARG A 215 1.40 -9.93 -16.42
C ARG A 215 2.81 -10.39 -16.09
N GLY A 216 3.80 -9.67 -16.60
CA GLY A 216 5.20 -9.82 -16.29
C GLY A 216 5.67 -8.89 -15.16
N ASN A 217 6.96 -8.60 -15.12
CA ASN A 217 7.55 -7.69 -14.15
C ASN A 217 7.23 -6.23 -14.53
N ALA A 218 6.90 -5.42 -13.53
CA ALA A 218 6.62 -4.01 -13.72
C ALA A 218 7.58 -3.15 -12.89
N THR A 219 8.40 -2.38 -13.56
CA THR A 219 9.40 -1.51 -12.94
C THR A 219 8.96 -0.05 -13.02
N PHE A 220 8.74 0.56 -11.87
CA PHE A 220 8.53 1.99 -11.68
C PHE A 220 9.65 2.59 -10.80
N ALA A 221 10.82 1.96 -10.77
CA ALA A 221 11.92 2.39 -9.93
C ALA A 221 12.42 3.79 -10.34
N ALA A 222 12.66 4.64 -9.34
CA ALA A 222 13.08 6.03 -9.51
C ALA A 222 12.13 6.90 -10.37
N THR A 223 10.92 6.41 -10.67
CA THR A 223 9.88 7.15 -11.40
C THR A 223 9.40 8.35 -10.60
N ARG A 224 9.16 9.48 -11.28
CA ARG A 224 8.65 10.71 -10.67
C ARG A 224 7.25 11.01 -11.14
N PHE A 225 6.28 10.91 -10.23
CA PHE A 225 4.90 11.34 -10.43
C PHE A 225 4.74 12.70 -9.74
N GLU A 226 4.67 13.79 -10.51
CA GLU A 226 4.59 15.15 -9.96
C GLU A 226 3.16 15.57 -9.65
N SER A 227 2.18 14.92 -10.27
CA SER A 227 0.74 15.09 -10.07
C SER A 227 0.11 13.79 -9.57
N ASP A 228 -1.23 13.72 -9.60
CA ASP A 228 -1.98 12.53 -9.18
C ASP A 228 -1.71 11.32 -10.09
N VAL A 229 -1.62 10.13 -9.48
CA VAL A 229 -1.50 8.87 -10.20
C VAL A 229 -2.56 7.87 -9.74
N LEU A 230 -3.22 7.24 -10.69
CA LEU A 230 -4.33 6.33 -10.45
C LEU A 230 -3.98 4.92 -10.89
N PHE A 231 -3.70 4.02 -9.92
CA PHE A 231 -3.52 2.57 -10.13
C PHE A 231 -4.77 1.77 -9.73
N ARG A 232 -5.91 2.43 -9.54
CA ARG A 232 -7.14 1.78 -9.07
C ARG A 232 -7.51 0.56 -9.90
N ALA A 233 -7.75 -0.58 -9.23
CA ALA A 233 -8.09 -1.87 -9.83
C ALA A 233 -7.01 -2.46 -10.76
N ALA A 234 -5.79 -1.93 -10.75
CA ALA A 234 -4.67 -2.54 -11.48
C ALA A 234 -4.30 -3.90 -10.86
N ARG A 235 -3.72 -4.78 -11.68
CA ARG A 235 -3.31 -6.13 -11.26
C ARG A 235 -1.87 -6.41 -11.64
N PHE A 236 -1.09 -6.86 -10.67
CA PHE A 236 0.31 -7.24 -10.83
C PHE A 236 0.45 -8.74 -10.56
N TRP A 237 0.79 -9.51 -11.59
CA TRP A 237 0.92 -10.97 -11.49
C TRP A 237 2.34 -11.41 -11.11
N ARG A 238 3.35 -10.58 -11.40
CA ARG A 238 4.76 -10.82 -11.08
C ARG A 238 5.27 -9.75 -10.12
N GLY A 239 6.59 -9.63 -10.00
CA GLY A 239 7.22 -8.61 -9.18
C GLY A 239 6.89 -7.20 -9.64
N SER A 240 6.61 -6.33 -8.67
CA SER A 240 6.43 -4.90 -8.94
C SER A 240 7.36 -4.08 -8.05
N THR A 241 8.11 -3.17 -8.66
CA THR A 241 9.00 -2.28 -7.92
C THR A 241 8.68 -0.82 -8.17
N PHE A 242 8.45 -0.09 -7.09
CA PHE A 242 8.33 1.35 -7.01
C PHE A 242 9.50 1.96 -6.22
N GLY A 243 10.59 1.21 -6.06
CA GLY A 243 11.72 1.62 -5.25
C GLY A 243 12.27 2.98 -5.67
N LEU A 244 12.58 3.84 -4.70
CA LEU A 244 13.13 5.19 -4.89
C LEU A 244 12.22 6.14 -5.71
N SER A 245 11.01 5.75 -6.07
CA SER A 245 10.08 6.62 -6.77
C SER A 245 9.50 7.71 -5.87
N SER A 246 8.98 8.78 -6.48
CA SER A 246 8.36 9.88 -5.77
C SER A 246 6.97 10.20 -6.30
N PHE A 247 6.01 10.37 -5.39
CA PHE A 247 4.63 10.73 -5.65
C PHE A 247 4.36 12.11 -5.04
N GLY A 248 4.15 13.11 -5.90
CA GLY A 248 3.93 14.50 -5.50
C GLY A 248 2.48 14.79 -5.14
N GLY A 249 1.52 14.16 -5.83
CA GLY A 249 0.09 14.24 -5.58
C GLY A 249 -0.49 12.96 -4.99
N LEU A 250 -1.82 12.82 -5.07
CA LEU A 250 -2.56 11.62 -4.65
C LEU A 250 -2.07 10.39 -5.43
N ALA A 251 -1.74 9.31 -4.71
CA ALA A 251 -1.45 8.01 -5.27
C ALA A 251 -2.60 7.03 -4.93
N ASP A 252 -3.51 6.79 -5.88
CA ASP A 252 -4.67 5.91 -5.68
C ASP A 252 -4.36 4.48 -6.12
N PHE A 253 -4.10 3.61 -5.15
CA PHE A 253 -3.93 2.16 -5.30
C PHE A 253 -5.19 1.39 -4.84
N GLY A 254 -6.35 2.00 -4.84
CA GLY A 254 -7.60 1.36 -4.40
C GLY A 254 -7.95 0.12 -5.23
N ASN A 255 -8.40 -0.96 -4.58
CA ASN A 255 -8.74 -2.25 -5.20
C ASN A 255 -7.61 -2.90 -6.02
N ILE A 256 -6.37 -2.50 -5.79
CA ILE A 256 -5.20 -3.07 -6.47
C ILE A 256 -4.92 -4.50 -5.99
N ASN A 257 -4.32 -5.32 -6.85
CA ASN A 257 -3.93 -6.68 -6.49
C ASN A 257 -2.46 -6.93 -6.84
N PHE A 258 -1.65 -7.23 -5.82
CA PHE A 258 -0.26 -7.65 -5.94
C PHE A 258 -0.14 -9.14 -5.61
N GLN A 259 0.10 -9.99 -6.63
CA GLN A 259 0.24 -11.43 -6.42
C GLN A 259 1.64 -11.84 -5.94
N LYS A 260 2.63 -11.00 -6.10
CA LYS A 260 4.00 -11.16 -5.61
C LYS A 260 4.41 -9.93 -4.80
N THR A 261 5.66 -9.87 -4.40
CA THR A 261 6.19 -8.76 -3.62
C THR A 261 5.93 -7.42 -4.27
N ALA A 262 5.36 -6.51 -3.50
CA ALA A 262 5.20 -5.09 -3.81
C ALA A 262 6.33 -4.31 -3.13
N PHE A 263 7.32 -3.91 -3.90
CA PHE A 263 8.52 -3.25 -3.37
C PHE A 263 8.38 -1.73 -3.49
N PHE A 264 8.27 -1.06 -2.34
CA PHE A 264 8.22 0.39 -2.18
C PHE A 264 9.42 0.93 -1.36
N GLY A 265 10.57 0.23 -1.43
CA GLY A 265 11.76 0.63 -0.68
C GLY A 265 12.26 2.02 -1.07
N GLY A 266 12.49 2.90 -0.08
CA GLY A 266 12.95 4.26 -0.31
C GLY A 266 11.98 5.18 -1.04
N VAL A 267 10.72 4.78 -1.23
CA VAL A 267 9.69 5.59 -1.89
C VAL A 267 9.36 6.85 -1.08
N LYS A 268 8.98 7.91 -1.78
CA LYS A 268 8.47 9.13 -1.15
C LYS A 268 7.05 9.42 -1.61
N PHE A 269 6.08 9.34 -0.69
CA PHE A 269 4.73 9.87 -0.86
C PHE A 269 4.64 11.24 -0.18
N ALA A 270 4.52 12.31 -0.97
CA ALA A 270 4.41 13.68 -0.45
C ALA A 270 2.96 14.04 -0.09
N ASP A 271 1.99 13.27 -0.54
CA ASP A 271 0.57 13.36 -0.25
C ASP A 271 0.01 11.98 0.12
N LEU A 272 -1.29 11.79 0.01
CA LEU A 272 -2.00 10.58 0.38
C LEU A 272 -1.67 9.40 -0.56
N ALA A 273 -1.21 8.29 0.01
CA ALA A 273 -1.16 6.97 -0.61
C ALA A 273 -2.38 6.15 -0.16
N TYR A 274 -3.30 5.89 -1.07
CA TYR A 274 -4.59 5.28 -0.77
C TYR A 274 -4.67 3.84 -1.28
N PHE A 275 -4.72 2.86 -0.36
CA PHE A 275 -4.73 1.43 -0.65
C PHE A 275 -6.03 0.74 -0.21
N ALA A 276 -7.16 1.43 -0.19
CA ALA A 276 -8.41 0.81 0.25
C ALA A 276 -8.79 -0.41 -0.59
N ASN A 277 -9.18 -1.49 0.08
CA ASN A 277 -9.50 -2.80 -0.50
C ASN A 277 -8.35 -3.39 -1.34
N ALA A 278 -7.11 -2.98 -1.12
CA ALA A 278 -5.96 -3.57 -1.78
C ALA A 278 -5.72 -5.00 -1.29
N ARG A 279 -5.19 -5.85 -2.17
CA ARG A 279 -4.84 -7.23 -1.86
C ARG A 279 -3.36 -7.47 -2.10
N PHE A 280 -2.68 -8.00 -1.09
CA PHE A 280 -1.28 -8.40 -1.13
C PHE A 280 -1.16 -9.91 -0.92
N ASP A 281 -0.88 -10.65 -1.99
CA ASP A 281 -0.59 -12.09 -1.91
C ASP A 281 0.92 -12.35 -1.65
N GLY A 282 1.79 -11.35 -1.92
CA GLY A 282 3.21 -11.31 -1.57
C GLY A 282 3.52 -10.29 -0.47
N ASP A 283 4.81 -10.04 -0.24
CA ASP A 283 5.28 -9.12 0.79
C ASP A 283 5.04 -7.65 0.41
N LEU A 284 4.79 -6.80 1.41
CA LEU A 284 4.79 -5.34 1.29
C LEU A 284 6.07 -4.79 1.93
N ILE A 285 6.97 -4.25 1.10
CA ILE A 285 8.25 -3.72 1.55
C ILE A 285 8.25 -2.20 1.45
N LEU A 286 8.30 -1.53 2.60
CA LEU A 286 8.32 -0.07 2.74
C LEU A 286 9.64 0.42 3.37
N GLU A 287 10.68 -0.42 3.37
CA GLU A 287 11.97 -0.11 3.98
C GLU A 287 12.53 1.23 3.48
N GLY A 288 12.87 2.13 4.41
CA GLY A 288 13.39 3.45 4.10
C GLY A 288 12.41 4.41 3.43
N ALA A 289 11.12 4.06 3.35
CA ALA A 289 10.09 4.90 2.75
C ALA A 289 9.78 6.14 3.60
N ARG A 290 9.34 7.21 2.95
CA ARG A 290 8.84 8.44 3.58
C ARG A 290 7.39 8.69 3.15
N LEU A 291 6.47 8.60 4.12
CA LEU A 291 5.04 8.63 3.87
C LEU A 291 4.43 9.84 4.58
N TYR A 292 3.86 10.79 3.84
CA TYR A 292 3.04 11.83 4.45
C TYR A 292 1.78 11.21 5.07
N SER A 293 0.99 10.48 4.27
CA SER A 293 -0.17 9.72 4.75
C SER A 293 -0.34 8.46 3.93
N MET A 294 -0.55 7.31 4.60
CA MET A 294 -0.88 6.06 3.95
C MET A 294 -2.12 5.46 4.60
N GLN A 295 -3.13 5.09 3.79
CA GLN A 295 -4.38 4.50 4.24
C GLN A 295 -4.56 3.10 3.66
N LEU A 296 -4.80 2.13 4.55
CA LEU A 296 -4.89 0.70 4.26
C LEU A 296 -6.28 0.16 4.72
N ASP A 297 -7.35 0.87 4.33
CA ASP A 297 -8.71 0.48 4.71
C ASP A 297 -9.12 -0.83 4.02
N ASN A 298 -9.63 -1.80 4.79
CA ASN A 298 -10.08 -3.10 4.29
C ASN A 298 -9.03 -3.86 3.44
N VAL A 299 -7.74 -3.61 3.70
CA VAL A 299 -6.66 -4.31 3.00
C VAL A 299 -6.62 -5.78 3.43
N THR A 300 -6.30 -6.65 2.48
CA THR A 300 -6.13 -8.08 2.73
C THR A 300 -4.71 -8.52 2.41
N PHE A 301 -4.14 -9.32 3.31
CA PHE A 301 -2.82 -9.93 3.15
C PHE A 301 -2.96 -11.45 3.16
N ASN A 302 -2.17 -12.14 2.34
CA ASN A 302 -2.04 -13.58 2.45
C ASN A 302 -1.41 -13.95 3.81
N GLU A 303 -1.65 -15.18 4.29
CA GLU A 303 -1.10 -15.65 5.58
C GLU A 303 0.43 -15.63 5.62
N SER A 304 1.08 -15.91 4.49
CA SER A 304 2.54 -15.90 4.36
C SER A 304 3.16 -14.53 4.13
N SER A 305 2.37 -13.51 3.79
CA SER A 305 2.85 -12.17 3.47
C SER A 305 3.50 -11.49 4.67
N LYS A 306 4.61 -10.82 4.45
CA LYS A 306 5.31 -10.02 5.45
C LYS A 306 5.24 -8.53 5.12
N ILE A 307 5.27 -7.71 6.17
CA ILE A 307 5.30 -6.25 6.08
C ILE A 307 6.60 -5.76 6.69
N ASN A 308 7.43 -5.13 5.88
CA ASN A 308 8.71 -4.55 6.33
C ASN A 308 8.61 -3.04 6.39
N LEU A 309 8.63 -2.48 7.61
CA LEU A 309 8.65 -1.04 7.91
C LEU A 309 10.01 -0.59 8.45
N ASN A 310 11.09 -1.31 8.15
CA ASN A 310 12.41 -0.94 8.65
C ASN A 310 12.80 0.47 8.14
N SER A 311 13.24 1.35 9.04
CA SER A 311 13.61 2.73 8.71
C SER A 311 12.54 3.54 7.94
N THR A 312 11.27 3.14 8.02
CA THR A 312 10.15 3.86 7.42
C THR A 312 9.78 5.04 8.29
N ASP A 313 9.66 6.22 7.67
CA ASP A 313 9.18 7.45 8.30
C ASP A 313 7.75 7.76 7.81
N PHE A 314 6.82 8.01 8.71
CA PHE A 314 5.44 8.34 8.37
C PHE A 314 4.83 9.34 9.32
N SER A 315 4.07 10.31 8.78
CA SER A 315 3.29 11.25 9.58
C SER A 315 1.96 10.64 10.00
N LYS A 316 1.32 9.87 9.09
CA LYS A 316 0.05 9.21 9.33
C LYS A 316 0.00 7.86 8.62
N PHE A 317 -0.15 6.78 9.39
CA PHE A 317 -0.27 5.41 8.88
C PHE A 317 -1.55 4.78 9.42
N VAL A 318 -2.59 4.71 8.57
CA VAL A 318 -3.94 4.29 8.97
C VAL A 318 -4.14 2.83 8.60
N VAL A 319 -4.02 1.96 9.57
CA VAL A 319 -4.26 0.51 9.46
C VAL A 319 -4.57 -0.05 10.83
N HIS A 320 -5.53 -0.97 10.95
CA HIS A 320 -5.79 -1.66 12.21
C HIS A 320 -4.65 -2.61 12.58
N TRP A 321 -4.24 -2.58 13.85
CA TRP A 321 -3.18 -3.46 14.36
C TRP A 321 -3.49 -4.93 14.11
N SER A 322 -4.74 -5.34 14.29
CA SER A 322 -5.23 -6.69 14.02
C SER A 322 -4.95 -7.17 12.59
N THR A 323 -4.90 -6.26 11.62
CA THR A 323 -4.63 -6.57 10.21
C THR A 323 -3.15 -6.89 9.96
N ILE A 324 -2.23 -6.21 10.68
CA ILE A 324 -0.79 -6.27 10.39
C ILE A 324 0.04 -7.01 11.44
N ARG A 325 -0.46 -7.20 12.66
CA ARG A 325 0.30 -7.70 13.84
C ARG A 325 1.09 -9.00 13.59
N ASP A 326 0.50 -9.95 12.87
CA ASP A 326 1.09 -11.29 12.66
C ASP A 326 1.99 -11.33 11.42
N ARG A 327 2.07 -10.22 10.69
CA ARG A 327 2.79 -10.06 9.43
C ARG A 327 4.02 -9.15 9.53
N MET A 328 4.08 -8.37 10.60
CA MET A 328 5.18 -7.42 10.80
C MET A 328 6.53 -8.14 10.93
N VAL A 329 7.50 -7.73 10.11
CA VAL A 329 8.90 -8.04 10.37
C VAL A 329 9.34 -7.26 11.61
N TYR A 330 9.88 -7.99 12.62
CA TYR A 330 10.25 -7.36 13.88
C TYR A 330 11.37 -6.33 13.69
N ASN A 331 11.06 -5.10 14.03
CA ASN A 331 12.00 -4.00 14.18
C ASN A 331 11.51 -3.08 15.30
N GLY A 332 12.29 -2.95 16.37
CA GLY A 332 11.87 -2.20 17.55
C GLY A 332 11.50 -0.74 17.26
N ALA A 333 12.25 -0.06 16.38
CA ALA A 333 11.96 1.31 16.00
C ALA A 333 10.62 1.43 15.24
N ALA A 334 10.34 0.49 14.33
CA ALA A 334 9.08 0.46 13.59
C ALA A 334 7.87 0.24 14.52
N TYR A 335 7.99 -0.68 15.49
CA TYR A 335 6.93 -0.89 16.49
C TYR A 335 6.67 0.37 17.33
N LEU A 336 7.72 1.03 17.80
CA LEU A 336 7.57 2.26 18.59
C LEU A 336 7.02 3.42 17.75
N ALA A 337 7.37 3.50 16.48
CA ALA A 337 6.78 4.46 15.55
C ALA A 337 5.28 4.21 15.35
N LEU A 338 4.86 2.93 15.22
CA LEU A 338 3.44 2.56 15.16
C LEU A 338 2.69 2.88 16.45
N VAL A 339 3.27 2.60 17.62
CA VAL A 339 2.66 2.98 18.91
C VAL A 339 2.41 4.48 18.97
N LYS A 340 3.41 5.30 18.58
CA LYS A 340 3.26 6.75 18.52
C LYS A 340 2.17 7.17 17.55
N ASN A 341 2.14 6.55 16.36
CA ASN A 341 1.13 6.81 15.33
C ASN A 341 -0.30 6.50 15.82
N TYR A 342 -0.51 5.32 16.45
CA TYR A 342 -1.81 4.96 16.99
C TYR A 342 -2.27 5.92 18.09
N LYS A 343 -1.36 6.39 18.95
CA LYS A 343 -1.68 7.44 19.94
C LYS A 343 -2.08 8.75 19.26
N ASN A 344 -1.39 9.16 18.21
CA ASN A 344 -1.74 10.37 17.44
C ASN A 344 -3.09 10.24 16.70
N LEU A 345 -3.51 9.01 16.39
CA LEU A 345 -4.82 8.70 15.81
C LEU A 345 -5.92 8.53 16.88
N GLU A 346 -5.57 8.66 18.17
CA GLU A 346 -6.46 8.38 19.30
C GLU A 346 -6.95 6.92 19.35
N TRP A 347 -6.20 5.99 18.75
CA TRP A 347 -6.44 4.55 18.75
C TRP A 347 -5.65 3.88 19.86
N PHE A 348 -6.02 4.18 21.11
CA PHE A 348 -5.24 3.80 22.29
C PHE A 348 -5.16 2.29 22.49
N ASP A 349 -6.24 1.56 22.22
CA ASP A 349 -6.23 0.09 22.35
C ASP A 349 -5.27 -0.56 21.34
N GLU A 350 -5.22 -0.05 20.12
CA GLU A 350 -4.28 -0.48 19.08
C GLU A 350 -2.83 -0.17 19.47
N ALA A 351 -2.59 1.00 20.07
CA ALA A 351 -1.27 1.40 20.58
C ALA A 351 -0.79 0.46 21.67
N ASP A 352 -1.67 0.08 22.60
CA ASP A 352 -1.35 -0.82 23.71
C ASP A 352 -1.08 -2.25 23.25
N GLU A 353 -1.89 -2.76 22.34
CA GLU A 353 -1.67 -4.07 21.74
C GLU A 353 -0.33 -4.13 20.99
N CYS A 354 -0.03 -3.11 20.19
CA CYS A 354 1.23 -2.99 19.48
C CYS A 354 2.42 -2.92 20.45
N TYR A 355 2.31 -2.09 21.53
CA TYR A 355 3.35 -1.98 22.55
C TYR A 355 3.54 -3.28 23.33
N TYR A 356 2.44 -3.94 23.68
CA TYR A 356 2.48 -5.24 24.38
C TYR A 356 3.23 -6.29 23.54
N GLN A 357 2.92 -6.40 22.26
CA GLN A 357 3.58 -7.34 21.36
C GLN A 357 5.08 -6.99 21.18
N TYR A 358 5.41 -5.71 21.01
CA TYR A 358 6.80 -5.24 20.98
C TYR A 358 7.61 -5.74 22.18
N ARG A 359 7.07 -5.53 23.40
CA ARG A 359 7.74 -5.95 24.64
C ARG A 359 7.85 -7.48 24.75
N ARG A 360 6.81 -8.21 24.31
CA ARG A 360 6.80 -9.68 24.32
C ARG A 360 7.87 -10.26 23.41
N ILE A 361 7.99 -9.79 22.18
CA ILE A 361 9.03 -10.24 21.26
C ILE A 361 10.42 -9.87 21.79
N GLY A 362 10.56 -8.65 22.34
CA GLY A 362 11.82 -8.22 22.97
C GLY A 362 12.23 -9.11 24.14
N LEU A 363 11.28 -9.52 25.01
CA LEU A 363 11.51 -10.44 26.09
C LEU A 363 11.99 -11.82 25.61
N ASP A 364 11.38 -12.35 24.56
CA ASP A 364 11.76 -13.66 24.02
C ASP A 364 13.19 -13.65 23.46
N GLN A 365 13.60 -12.54 22.84
CA GLN A 365 14.94 -12.36 22.26
C GLN A 365 16.01 -11.95 23.29
N ALA A 366 15.61 -11.46 24.48
CA ALA A 366 16.54 -10.96 25.48
C ALA A 366 17.39 -12.11 26.08
N PRO A 367 18.71 -11.91 26.26
CA PRO A 367 19.55 -12.87 26.96
C PRO A 367 19.16 -12.99 28.44
N TRP A 368 19.42 -14.14 29.06
CA TRP A 368 19.19 -14.35 30.47
C TRP A 368 20.03 -13.40 31.33
N GLY A 369 19.39 -12.71 32.29
CA GLY A 369 20.01 -11.76 33.18
C GLY A 369 18.97 -10.99 33.99
N TRP A 370 19.41 -10.06 34.83
CA TRP A 370 18.53 -9.25 35.70
C TRP A 370 17.50 -8.44 34.84
N GLY A 371 17.88 -7.98 33.64
CA GLY A 371 16.97 -7.29 32.75
C GLY A 371 15.80 -8.17 32.29
N LYS A 372 16.09 -9.45 31.94
CA LYS A 372 15.03 -10.40 31.55
C LYS A 372 14.10 -10.73 32.72
N ILE A 373 14.68 -10.88 33.94
CA ILE A 373 13.90 -11.16 35.17
C ILE A 373 12.96 -9.99 35.46
N SER A 374 13.46 -8.75 35.40
CA SER A 374 12.63 -7.56 35.63
C SER A 374 11.52 -7.41 34.57
N ASP A 375 11.82 -7.79 33.33
CA ASP A 375 10.84 -7.78 32.23
C ASP A 375 9.75 -8.85 32.40
N ILE A 376 10.11 -10.05 32.88
CA ILE A 376 9.15 -11.11 33.27
C ILE A 376 8.23 -10.63 34.37
N ILE A 377 8.81 -10.01 35.41
CA ILE A 377 8.01 -9.46 36.54
C ILE A 377 7.04 -8.40 36.03
N SER A 378 7.49 -7.46 35.20
CA SER A 378 6.65 -6.42 34.61
C SER A 378 5.54 -7.02 33.75
N TRP A 379 5.86 -8.04 32.94
CA TRP A 379 4.87 -8.75 32.13
C TRP A 379 3.80 -9.42 33.01
N LEU A 380 4.22 -10.22 34.02
CA LEU A 380 3.31 -10.99 34.85
C LEU A 380 2.46 -10.08 35.78
N SER A 381 3.04 -9.00 36.33
CA SER A 381 2.36 -8.14 37.31
C SER A 381 1.34 -7.18 36.69
N CYS A 382 1.67 -6.57 35.57
CA CYS A 382 0.86 -5.49 34.98
C CYS A 382 0.78 -5.49 33.44
N GLY A 383 1.28 -6.55 32.78
CA GLY A 383 1.28 -6.61 31.32
C GLY A 383 1.99 -5.40 30.70
N TYR A 384 3.16 -5.03 31.24
CA TYR A 384 3.95 -3.85 30.85
C TYR A 384 3.23 -2.51 31.04
N GLY A 385 2.28 -2.44 31.97
CA GLY A 385 1.52 -1.22 32.28
C GLY A 385 0.33 -0.95 31.35
N VAL A 386 -0.01 -1.87 30.44
CA VAL A 386 -1.13 -1.71 29.50
C VAL A 386 -2.29 -2.70 29.76
N ARG A 387 -2.17 -3.58 30.75
CA ARG A 387 -3.16 -4.61 31.09
C ARG A 387 -3.65 -4.48 32.53
N VAL A 388 -4.65 -3.64 32.76
CA VAL A 388 -5.25 -3.44 34.09
C VAL A 388 -5.77 -4.76 34.69
N SER A 389 -6.27 -5.65 33.85
CA SER A 389 -6.78 -6.97 34.27
C SER A 389 -5.74 -7.83 34.99
N TYR A 390 -4.46 -7.72 34.64
CA TYR A 390 -3.39 -8.49 35.29
C TYR A 390 -3.21 -8.05 36.76
N THR A 391 -3.14 -6.76 37.00
CA THR A 391 -3.02 -6.23 38.37
C THR A 391 -4.27 -6.51 39.18
N ALA A 392 -5.46 -6.38 38.63
CA ALA A 392 -6.71 -6.74 39.28
C ALA A 392 -6.74 -8.25 39.65
N PHE A 393 -6.29 -9.12 38.76
CA PHE A 393 -6.17 -10.55 39.01
C PHE A 393 -5.24 -10.82 40.19
N TRP A 394 -4.05 -10.20 40.25
CA TRP A 394 -3.11 -10.39 41.33
C TRP A 394 -3.61 -9.87 42.67
N CYS A 395 -4.35 -8.76 42.70
CA CYS A 395 -5.03 -8.29 43.90
C CYS A 395 -6.00 -9.33 44.43
N LEU A 396 -6.92 -9.81 43.60
CA LEU A 396 -7.91 -10.82 44.00
C LEU A 396 -7.26 -12.15 44.38
N PHE A 397 -6.26 -12.61 43.61
CA PHE A 397 -5.54 -13.84 43.88
C PHE A 397 -4.81 -13.81 45.22
N THR A 398 -4.14 -12.69 45.54
CA THR A 398 -3.44 -12.50 46.83
C THR A 398 -4.44 -12.58 47.99
N ILE A 399 -5.56 -11.85 47.92
CA ILE A 399 -6.60 -11.89 48.95
C ILE A 399 -7.12 -13.32 49.15
N LEU A 400 -7.44 -14.02 48.07
CA LEU A 400 -7.99 -15.39 48.18
C LEU A 400 -6.98 -16.37 48.74
N ILE A 401 -5.72 -16.35 48.29
CA ILE A 401 -4.71 -17.31 48.76
C ILE A 401 -4.37 -17.10 50.25
N PHE A 402 -4.20 -15.84 50.69
CA PHE A 402 -3.96 -15.54 52.10
C PHE A 402 -5.19 -15.87 52.96
N GLY A 403 -6.41 -15.57 52.46
CA GLY A 403 -7.65 -15.99 53.14
C GLY A 403 -7.73 -17.51 53.36
N VAL A 404 -7.34 -18.30 52.35
CA VAL A 404 -7.24 -19.77 52.45
C VAL A 404 -6.16 -20.18 53.45
N ILE A 405 -4.96 -19.56 53.41
CA ILE A 405 -3.84 -19.86 54.33
C ILE A 405 -4.25 -19.59 55.77
N PHE A 406 -4.88 -18.46 56.07
CA PHE A 406 -5.33 -18.13 57.42
C PHE A 406 -6.42 -19.07 57.92
N TRP A 407 -7.37 -19.46 57.06
CA TRP A 407 -8.46 -20.37 57.37
C TRP A 407 -7.97 -21.81 57.58
N ALA A 408 -7.26 -22.38 56.60
CA ALA A 408 -6.81 -23.77 56.63
C ALA A 408 -5.75 -24.00 57.73
N GLY A 409 -4.86 -23.03 57.92
CA GLY A 409 -3.80 -23.10 58.93
C GLY A 409 -4.27 -22.77 60.36
N LYS A 410 -5.54 -22.42 60.55
CA LYS A 410 -6.09 -21.96 61.83
C LYS A 410 -5.24 -20.82 62.46
N GLY A 411 -4.74 -19.95 61.59
CA GLY A 411 -3.77 -18.90 61.90
C GLY A 411 -4.35 -17.66 62.58
N MET A 412 -5.61 -17.70 62.97
CA MET A 412 -6.33 -16.53 63.49
C MET A 412 -7.17 -16.90 64.73
N ASN A 413 -7.28 -15.92 65.62
CA ASN A 413 -8.25 -15.95 66.70
C ASN A 413 -9.28 -14.82 66.53
N LYS A 414 -10.55 -15.11 66.93
CA LYS A 414 -11.65 -14.16 66.92
C LYS A 414 -12.17 -13.95 68.32
N PHE A 415 -12.44 -12.69 68.67
CA PHE A 415 -13.10 -12.35 69.93
C PHE A 415 -14.57 -11.99 69.66
N GLU A 416 -15.46 -12.43 70.55
CA GLU A 416 -16.81 -11.92 70.65
C GLU A 416 -16.90 -10.82 71.69
N ILE A 417 -17.52 -9.71 71.36
CA ILE A 417 -17.76 -8.61 72.29
C ILE A 417 -19.03 -9.00 73.08
N GLU A 418 -18.83 -9.38 74.33
CA GLU A 418 -19.99 -9.61 75.21
C GLU A 418 -20.44 -8.25 75.80
N GLY A 419 -21.76 -8.00 75.83
CA GLY A 419 -22.40 -6.71 76.09
C GLY A 419 -21.79 -5.96 77.34
N VAL A 420 -21.82 -4.69 77.22
CA VAL A 420 -21.21 -3.73 78.15
C VAL A 420 -22.01 -3.72 79.44
N GLU A 421 -21.45 -4.29 80.59
CA GLU A 421 -22.04 -4.13 81.88
C GLU A 421 -21.56 -2.90 82.64
N LEU A 422 -20.48 -2.24 82.18
CA LEU A 422 -19.94 -1.01 82.86
C LEU A 422 -19.24 -0.10 81.80
N PRO A 423 -19.35 1.24 81.90
CA PRO A 423 -18.63 2.15 81.02
C PRO A 423 -17.11 1.96 81.14
N GLY A 424 -16.48 1.50 80.03
CA GLY A 424 -15.01 1.39 79.89
C GLY A 424 -14.41 -0.02 79.91
N TYR A 425 -15.15 -1.10 80.20
CA TYR A 425 -14.64 -2.47 80.11
C TYR A 425 -15.43 -3.37 79.17
N GLN A 426 -14.82 -3.75 78.07
CA GLN A 426 -15.31 -4.78 77.17
C GLN A 426 -14.66 -6.14 77.55
N ARG A 427 -15.44 -7.14 77.99
CA ARG A 427 -14.96 -8.52 78.10
C ARG A 427 -14.89 -9.20 76.77
N LEU A 428 -13.71 -9.53 76.33
CA LEU A 428 -13.48 -10.28 75.08
C LEU A 428 -13.39 -11.77 75.38
N LYS A 429 -14.28 -12.60 74.87
CA LYS A 429 -14.20 -14.07 74.90
C LYS A 429 -13.62 -14.62 73.61
N PRO A 430 -12.66 -15.55 73.65
CA PRO A 430 -12.18 -16.19 72.45
C PRO A 430 -13.28 -17.01 71.80
N SER A 431 -13.64 -16.74 70.53
CA SER A 431 -14.57 -17.54 69.74
C SER A 431 -13.91 -18.85 69.32
N LYS A 432 -14.63 -19.98 69.43
CA LYS A 432 -14.06 -21.32 69.19
C LYS A 432 -13.80 -21.66 67.73
N ARG A 433 -14.32 -20.92 66.72
CA ARG A 433 -14.12 -21.23 65.31
C ARG A 433 -14.11 -19.98 64.46
N VAL A 434 -13.05 -19.82 63.68
CA VAL A 434 -12.96 -18.82 62.63
C VAL A 434 -13.52 -19.44 61.34
N SER A 435 -14.52 -18.79 60.73
CA SER A 435 -15.09 -19.23 59.46
C SER A 435 -14.19 -18.83 58.30
N PHE A 436 -14.38 -19.41 57.11
CA PHE A 436 -13.70 -18.99 55.89
C PHE A 436 -14.00 -17.52 55.57
N THR A 437 -15.23 -17.08 55.78
CA THR A 437 -15.62 -15.67 55.58
C THR A 437 -14.93 -14.70 56.51
N ASP A 438 -14.67 -15.09 57.77
CA ASP A 438 -13.87 -14.27 58.71
C ASP A 438 -12.41 -14.15 58.25
N ALA A 439 -11.83 -15.25 57.78
CA ALA A 439 -10.47 -15.27 57.26
C ALA A 439 -10.33 -14.44 55.97
N LEU A 440 -11.32 -14.54 55.10
CA LEU A 440 -11.37 -13.73 53.83
C LEU A 440 -11.51 -12.24 54.18
N TYR A 441 -12.41 -11.89 55.12
CA TYR A 441 -12.57 -10.50 55.55
C TYR A 441 -11.29 -9.95 56.17
N PHE A 442 -10.60 -10.77 56.97
CA PHE A 442 -9.29 -10.41 57.55
C PHE A 442 -8.25 -10.15 56.45
N SER A 443 -8.16 -11.04 55.46
CA SER A 443 -7.27 -10.87 54.31
C SER A 443 -7.59 -9.61 53.53
N ILE A 444 -8.85 -9.34 53.23
CA ILE A 444 -9.26 -8.08 52.57
C ILE A 444 -8.79 -6.87 53.38
N ALA A 445 -8.99 -6.86 54.68
CA ALA A 445 -8.58 -5.74 55.54
C ALA A 445 -7.06 -5.58 55.59
N MET A 446 -6.32 -6.68 55.72
CA MET A 446 -4.85 -6.66 55.72
C MET A 446 -4.31 -6.19 54.38
N PHE A 447 -4.87 -6.67 53.28
CA PHE A 447 -4.47 -6.28 51.91
C PHE A 447 -4.73 -4.80 51.63
N THR A 448 -5.92 -4.29 52.04
CA THR A 448 -6.34 -2.91 51.68
C THR A 448 -5.83 -1.87 52.63
N THR A 449 -5.81 -2.14 53.93
CA THR A 449 -5.51 -1.15 54.99
C THR A 449 -4.27 -1.48 55.81
N SER A 450 -3.70 -2.69 55.63
CA SER A 450 -2.63 -3.23 56.51
C SER A 450 -2.99 -3.27 58.00
N GLN A 451 -4.27 -3.23 58.30
CA GLN A 451 -4.79 -3.27 59.67
C GLN A 451 -5.71 -4.47 59.89
N ALA A 452 -5.46 -5.19 60.99
CA ALA A 452 -6.37 -6.27 61.36
C ALA A 452 -7.72 -5.70 61.82
N PRO A 453 -8.84 -6.34 61.44
CA PRO A 453 -10.16 -5.99 62.02
C PRO A 453 -10.17 -6.11 63.53
N VAL A 454 -10.93 -5.27 64.19
CA VAL A 454 -10.94 -5.13 65.67
C VAL A 454 -11.15 -6.46 66.42
N ASN A 455 -11.91 -7.40 65.80
CA ASN A 455 -12.33 -8.64 66.45
C ASN A 455 -11.46 -9.84 66.08
N THR A 456 -10.43 -9.66 65.21
CA THR A 456 -9.60 -10.77 64.72
C THR A 456 -8.12 -10.41 64.78
N TYR A 457 -7.27 -11.38 65.13
CA TYR A 457 -5.83 -11.18 65.15
C TYR A 457 -5.10 -12.47 64.72
N PRO A 458 -3.96 -12.35 64.01
CA PRO A 458 -3.16 -13.48 63.59
C PRO A 458 -2.31 -14.01 64.74
N VAL A 459 -2.06 -15.33 64.79
CA VAL A 459 -1.30 -16.01 65.85
C VAL A 459 -0.01 -16.61 65.30
N GLY A 460 1.03 -16.62 66.15
CA GLY A 460 2.31 -17.26 65.81
C GLY A 460 2.94 -16.73 64.54
N VAL A 461 3.34 -17.64 63.63
CA VAL A 461 3.97 -17.35 62.32
C VAL A 461 3.05 -16.55 61.39
N TYR A 462 1.74 -16.67 61.57
CA TYR A 462 0.76 -15.96 60.70
C TYR A 462 0.78 -14.45 60.90
N LYS A 463 1.41 -13.92 61.98
CA LYS A 463 1.68 -12.49 62.12
C LYS A 463 2.61 -11.98 61.06
N HIS A 464 3.66 -12.73 60.69
CA HIS A 464 4.60 -12.37 59.64
C HIS A 464 3.95 -12.50 58.24
N LEU A 465 3.08 -13.50 58.06
CA LEU A 465 2.31 -13.65 56.82
C LEU A 465 1.33 -12.50 56.64
N ALA A 466 0.64 -12.06 57.67
CA ALA A 466 -0.25 -10.90 57.62
C ALA A 466 0.49 -9.60 57.26
N MET A 467 1.71 -9.41 57.87
CA MET A 467 2.56 -8.28 57.48
C MET A 467 3.00 -8.35 56.00
N ALA A 468 3.41 -9.54 55.54
CA ALA A 468 3.77 -9.74 54.12
C ALA A 468 2.61 -9.47 53.17
N GLU A 469 1.39 -9.92 53.52
CA GLU A 469 0.18 -9.61 52.78
C GLU A 469 -0.07 -8.10 52.70
N GLY A 470 0.04 -7.37 53.81
CA GLY A 470 -0.11 -5.91 53.83
C GLY A 470 0.88 -5.20 52.90
N ILE A 471 2.17 -5.64 52.93
CA ILE A 471 3.19 -5.10 52.02
C ILE A 471 2.82 -5.37 50.53
N LEU A 472 2.41 -6.60 50.20
CA LEU A 472 1.96 -6.98 48.86
C LEU A 472 0.72 -6.19 48.46
N GLY A 473 -0.20 -5.97 49.41
CA GLY A 473 -1.41 -5.18 49.19
C GLY A 473 -1.10 -3.74 48.74
N TRP A 474 -0.22 -3.06 49.48
CA TRP A 474 0.23 -1.72 49.09
C TRP A 474 0.91 -1.70 47.72
N PHE A 475 1.75 -2.68 47.46
CA PHE A 475 2.43 -2.80 46.17
C PHE A 475 1.43 -2.99 45.01
N PHE A 476 0.52 -3.97 45.10
CA PHE A 476 -0.43 -4.25 44.02
C PHE A 476 -1.51 -3.19 43.86
N LEU A 477 -2.02 -2.59 44.96
CA LEU A 477 -2.96 -1.48 44.87
C LEU A 477 -2.31 -0.24 44.28
N GLY A 478 -1.09 0.08 44.65
CA GLY A 478 -0.32 1.17 44.06
C GLY A 478 -0.10 0.94 42.56
N LEU A 479 0.32 -0.27 42.19
CA LEU A 479 0.50 -0.65 40.80
C LEU A 479 -0.84 -0.60 40.00
N PHE A 480 -1.94 -1.08 40.60
CA PHE A 480 -3.28 -1.03 40.00
C PHE A 480 -3.73 0.40 39.71
N VAL A 481 -3.56 1.32 40.68
CA VAL A 481 -3.91 2.73 40.53
C VAL A 481 -3.07 3.39 39.42
N VAL A 482 -1.76 3.11 39.37
CA VAL A 482 -0.87 3.66 38.34
C VAL A 482 -1.28 3.18 36.94
N VAL A 483 -1.53 1.85 36.78
CA VAL A 483 -1.92 1.29 35.49
C VAL A 483 -3.32 1.77 35.07
N LEU A 484 -4.26 1.83 36.03
CA LEU A 484 -5.61 2.34 35.79
C LEU A 484 -5.58 3.82 35.37
N SER A 485 -4.79 4.65 36.06
CA SER A 485 -4.61 6.06 35.69
C SER A 485 -4.03 6.21 34.31
N ALA A 486 -3.02 5.41 33.96
CA ALA A 486 -2.42 5.43 32.62
C ALA A 486 -3.41 5.05 31.53
N VAL A 487 -4.42 4.24 31.84
CA VAL A 487 -5.49 3.87 30.89
C VAL A 487 -6.63 4.90 30.84
N LEU A 488 -6.95 5.57 31.97
CA LEU A 488 -8.06 6.52 32.05
C LEU A 488 -7.70 7.96 31.62
N ILE A 489 -6.41 8.35 31.71
CA ILE A 489 -5.92 9.70 31.40
C ILE A 489 -5.30 9.76 30.00
N ARG A 490 -5.83 9.03 29.08
CA ARG A 490 -5.36 8.97 27.66
C ARG A 490 -5.95 10.08 26.81
#